data_2c80978b01295c20546988fb8c78be01
#
_entry.id   2c80978b01295c20546988fb8c78be01
#
_cell.length_a   1.000
_cell.length_b   1.000
_cell.length_c   1.000
_cell.angle_alpha   90.00
_cell.angle_beta   90.00
_cell.angle_gamma   90.00
#
_symmetry.space_group_name_H-M   'P 1'
#
loop_
_entity.id
_entity.type
_entity.pdbx_description
1 polymer ?
#
loop_
_entity_poly.entity_id
_entity_poly.type
_entity_poly.pdbx_seq_one_letter_code
_entity_poly.pdbx_strand_id
1 'polypeptide(L)'
;MTSHDPIITAVAADDPRIVRLVRDLDADLAARYPDEPCTGGAHIHPAIRFLLAEVDGRPVGCCAVQPFPFPDTAAELKRMYVAPQARGRGIGARLLGEAERMATVLGHGEIRLETAVHQPEAIALYTRAGYTPIPNYPPYQHKTLSRCYAKPLPLPEARPEDRGELAVFLAGQGLSPQDVLAPGTRYWLTRDAAGPAVTVGLERQGHCVLLRSVAVRRDLRGCGAGRRLVESALAEAAAWGGRTAYLFSTGAGPWWERLGFRSVPVAEAVEALSDAPQVRQYRQAGTLAEEAAWRRDLADARASNLPPTSAKHAVVGAPHIAASHIDTAAAGR
;
A
#
# COMPACT_ATOMS: atom_id res chain seq x y z
N MET A 1 -16.24 -34.89 5.74
CA MET A 1 -14.89 -34.32 5.63
C MET A 1 -15.03 -32.87 6.00
N THR A 2 -14.69 -32.51 7.24
CA THR A 2 -14.65 -31.11 7.69
C THR A 2 -13.51 -30.44 6.96
N SER A 3 -13.83 -29.55 6.01
CA SER A 3 -12.86 -28.68 5.39
C SER A 3 -12.45 -27.67 6.45
N HIS A 4 -11.33 -27.92 7.12
CA HIS A 4 -10.74 -26.92 8.00
C HIS A 4 -10.20 -25.78 7.12
N ASP A 5 -10.87 -24.66 7.19
CA ASP A 5 -10.48 -23.44 6.49
C ASP A 5 -9.12 -22.95 7.00
N PRO A 6 -8.19 -22.54 6.13
CA PRO A 6 -6.91 -22.02 6.58
C PRO A 6 -7.11 -20.72 7.38
N ILE A 7 -6.44 -20.63 8.53
CA ILE A 7 -6.29 -19.40 9.27
C ILE A 7 -5.07 -18.66 8.68
N ILE A 8 -5.26 -17.40 8.30
CA ILE A 8 -4.17 -16.57 7.75
C ILE A 8 -3.92 -15.43 8.71
N THR A 9 -2.66 -15.30 9.15
CA THR A 9 -2.24 -14.29 10.13
C THR A 9 -1.01 -13.53 9.64
N ALA A 10 -0.92 -12.25 10.01
CA ALA A 10 0.30 -11.47 9.82
C ALA A 10 1.31 -11.86 10.90
N VAL A 11 2.55 -12.09 10.49
CA VAL A 11 3.64 -12.51 11.37
C VAL A 11 4.93 -11.75 11.06
N ALA A 12 5.89 -11.78 11.97
CA ALA A 12 7.19 -11.18 11.77
C ALA A 12 8.00 -11.92 10.68
N ALA A 13 8.92 -11.22 10.03
CA ALA A 13 9.74 -11.78 8.95
C ALA A 13 10.72 -12.87 9.44
N ASP A 14 11.09 -12.82 10.70
CA ASP A 14 11.98 -13.76 11.40
C ASP A 14 11.21 -14.89 12.10
N ASP A 15 9.87 -14.97 11.93
CA ASP A 15 9.10 -16.10 12.46
C ASP A 15 9.64 -17.42 11.91
N PRO A 16 10.02 -18.38 12.78
CA PRO A 16 10.64 -19.64 12.35
C PRO A 16 9.81 -20.43 11.33
N ARG A 17 8.47 -20.29 11.38
CA ARG A 17 7.53 -20.94 10.45
C ARG A 17 7.66 -20.33 9.04
N ILE A 18 7.82 -19.01 8.95
CA ILE A 18 8.07 -18.29 7.69
C ILE A 18 9.44 -18.66 7.13
N VAL A 19 10.48 -18.61 7.95
CA VAL A 19 11.85 -18.97 7.54
C VAL A 19 11.88 -20.37 6.93
N ARG A 20 11.17 -21.34 7.53
CA ARG A 20 11.05 -22.69 7.01
C ARG A 20 10.33 -22.73 5.65
N LEU A 21 9.15 -22.10 5.54
CA LEU A 21 8.36 -22.10 4.30
C LEU A 21 9.09 -21.39 3.15
N VAL A 22 9.83 -20.32 3.44
CA VAL A 22 10.66 -19.63 2.44
C VAL A 22 11.80 -20.52 1.96
N ARG A 23 12.46 -21.25 2.87
CA ARG A 23 13.49 -22.24 2.47
C ARG A 23 12.90 -23.37 1.60
N ASP A 24 11.70 -23.84 1.95
CA ASP A 24 11.01 -24.86 1.16
C ASP A 24 10.62 -24.33 -0.24
N LEU A 25 10.21 -23.06 -0.34
CA LEU A 25 9.99 -22.36 -1.62
C LEU A 25 11.28 -22.28 -2.43
N ASP A 26 12.38 -21.86 -1.82
CA ASP A 26 13.66 -21.72 -2.51
C ASP A 26 14.15 -23.09 -3.07
N ALA A 27 13.91 -24.18 -2.33
CA ALA A 27 14.19 -25.55 -2.79
C ALA A 27 13.28 -25.97 -3.97
N ASP A 28 11.97 -25.66 -3.91
CA ASP A 28 11.01 -25.92 -5.03
C ASP A 28 11.41 -25.14 -6.30
N LEU A 29 11.85 -23.91 -6.14
CA LEU A 29 12.34 -23.08 -7.25
C LEU A 29 13.65 -23.60 -7.83
N ALA A 30 14.64 -23.98 -6.99
CA ALA A 30 15.90 -24.53 -7.44
C ALA A 30 15.70 -25.82 -8.27
N ALA A 31 14.74 -26.66 -7.88
CA ALA A 31 14.40 -27.86 -8.63
C ALA A 31 13.75 -27.55 -10.00
N ARG A 32 13.03 -26.45 -10.14
CA ARG A 32 12.38 -26.04 -11.39
C ARG A 32 13.31 -25.26 -12.34
N TYR A 33 14.33 -24.63 -11.80
CA TYR A 33 15.27 -23.75 -12.53
C TYR A 33 16.73 -24.12 -12.21
N PRO A 34 17.19 -25.34 -12.56
CA PRO A 34 18.51 -25.82 -12.19
C PRO A 34 19.65 -24.99 -12.78
N ASP A 35 19.41 -24.34 -13.92
CA ASP A 35 20.41 -23.54 -14.64
C ASP A 35 20.38 -22.05 -14.26
N GLU A 36 19.42 -21.62 -13.42
CA GLU A 36 19.35 -20.24 -12.95
C GLU A 36 19.69 -20.16 -11.45
N PRO A 37 20.65 -19.31 -11.06
CA PRO A 37 20.87 -19.09 -9.63
C PRO A 37 19.60 -18.52 -9.00
N CYS A 38 19.08 -19.19 -7.97
CA CYS A 38 17.97 -18.69 -7.18
C CYS A 38 18.38 -17.35 -6.53
N THR A 39 18.02 -16.23 -7.15
CA THR A 39 18.23 -14.88 -6.59
C THR A 39 17.18 -14.55 -5.53
N GLY A 40 16.75 -15.55 -4.79
CA GLY A 40 15.67 -15.48 -3.81
C GLY A 40 15.82 -14.46 -2.69
N GLY A 41 17.00 -13.87 -2.50
CA GLY A 41 17.26 -12.83 -1.50
C GLY A 41 17.29 -11.40 -2.01
N ALA A 42 17.24 -11.17 -3.32
CA ALA A 42 17.34 -9.82 -3.87
C ALA A 42 16.10 -8.98 -3.54
N HIS A 43 16.31 -7.83 -2.93
CA HIS A 43 15.32 -6.77 -2.67
C HIS A 43 14.22 -7.11 -1.63
N ILE A 44 14.62 -7.50 -0.42
CA ILE A 44 13.71 -7.49 0.73
C ILE A 44 13.71 -6.08 1.32
N HIS A 45 12.53 -5.43 1.28
CA HIS A 45 12.34 -4.11 1.87
C HIS A 45 12.17 -4.23 3.41
N PRO A 46 12.74 -3.33 4.24
CA PRO A 46 12.58 -3.38 5.70
C PRO A 46 11.12 -3.36 6.18
N ALA A 47 10.22 -2.77 5.39
CA ALA A 47 8.78 -2.74 5.69
C ALA A 47 8.00 -3.94 5.14
N ILE A 48 8.68 -5.04 4.75
CA ILE A 48 8.01 -6.27 4.31
C ILE A 48 7.10 -6.83 5.41
N ARG A 49 5.92 -7.31 5.02
CA ARG A 49 4.94 -7.94 5.91
C ARG A 49 4.64 -9.33 5.42
N PHE A 50 4.79 -10.32 6.28
CA PHE A 50 4.49 -11.71 5.96
C PHE A 50 3.10 -12.11 6.40
N LEU A 51 2.46 -12.97 5.60
CA LEU A 51 1.24 -13.69 5.91
C LEU A 51 1.57 -15.18 5.99
N LEU A 52 1.11 -15.81 7.06
CA LEU A 52 1.23 -17.24 7.32
C LEU A 52 -0.14 -17.89 7.22
N ALA A 53 -0.26 -18.94 6.44
CA ALA A 53 -1.46 -19.80 6.39
C ALA A 53 -1.22 -21.08 7.21
N GLU A 54 -2.14 -21.37 8.12
CA GLU A 54 -2.13 -22.57 8.95
C GLU A 54 -3.43 -23.35 8.78
N VAL A 55 -3.32 -24.66 8.74
CA VAL A 55 -4.46 -25.61 8.80
C VAL A 55 -4.21 -26.55 9.96
N ASP A 56 -5.15 -26.63 10.89
CA ASP A 56 -5.03 -27.43 12.11
C ASP A 56 -3.73 -27.13 12.90
N GLY A 57 -3.38 -25.83 12.98
CA GLY A 57 -2.18 -25.36 13.66
C GLY A 57 -0.86 -25.71 12.96
N ARG A 58 -0.90 -26.23 11.73
CA ARG A 58 0.28 -26.56 10.93
C ARG A 58 0.52 -25.50 9.86
N PRO A 59 1.71 -24.91 9.75
CA PRO A 59 2.05 -24.00 8.68
C PRO A 59 2.03 -24.71 7.32
N VAL A 60 1.23 -24.22 6.39
CA VAL A 60 1.01 -24.82 5.07
C VAL A 60 1.27 -23.89 3.90
N GLY A 61 1.49 -22.60 4.15
CA GLY A 61 1.81 -21.65 3.10
C GLY A 61 2.12 -20.27 3.64
N CYS A 62 2.71 -19.44 2.79
CA CYS A 62 3.02 -18.05 3.11
C CYS A 62 3.00 -17.16 1.86
N CYS A 63 2.93 -15.87 2.08
CA CYS A 63 3.31 -14.84 1.13
C CYS A 63 3.77 -13.59 1.87
N ALA A 64 4.29 -12.61 1.13
CA ALA A 64 4.68 -11.34 1.71
C ALA A 64 4.26 -10.18 0.82
N VAL A 65 4.01 -9.03 1.44
CA VAL A 65 3.75 -7.75 0.78
C VAL A 65 4.81 -6.76 1.22
N GLN A 66 5.42 -6.08 0.28
CA GLN A 66 6.37 -5.00 0.54
C GLN A 66 6.08 -3.79 -0.34
N PRO A 67 6.52 -2.57 0.04
CA PRO A 67 6.50 -1.43 -0.86
C PRO A 67 7.30 -1.75 -2.13
N PHE A 68 6.77 -1.33 -3.28
CA PHE A 68 7.50 -1.45 -4.53
C PHE A 68 8.76 -0.57 -4.50
N PRO A 69 9.91 -1.05 -5.00
CA PRO A 69 11.20 -0.36 -4.81
C PRO A 69 11.34 0.97 -5.57
N PHE A 70 10.41 1.29 -6.47
CA PHE A 70 10.40 2.55 -7.23
C PHE A 70 9.42 3.56 -6.60
N PRO A 71 9.57 4.87 -6.90
CA PRO A 71 8.78 5.92 -6.28
C PRO A 71 7.34 5.94 -6.84
N ASP A 72 6.57 4.91 -6.56
CA ASP A 72 5.14 4.85 -6.85
C ASP A 72 4.36 4.32 -5.63
N THR A 73 3.03 4.22 -5.76
CA THR A 73 2.16 3.75 -4.68
C THR A 73 1.94 2.24 -4.71
N ALA A 74 2.60 1.50 -5.58
CA ALA A 74 2.41 0.07 -5.72
C ALA A 74 3.01 -0.71 -4.54
N ALA A 75 2.46 -1.91 -4.32
CA ALA A 75 3.05 -2.96 -3.50
C ALA A 75 3.67 -4.03 -4.39
N GLU A 76 4.58 -4.82 -3.84
CA GLU A 76 5.07 -6.05 -4.47
C GLU A 76 4.69 -7.26 -3.64
N LEU A 77 4.01 -8.23 -4.25
CA LEU A 77 3.78 -9.56 -3.68
C LEU A 77 5.04 -10.39 -3.86
N LYS A 78 5.51 -10.97 -2.77
CA LYS A 78 6.72 -11.81 -2.71
C LYS A 78 6.45 -13.13 -2.01
N ARG A 79 7.31 -14.11 -2.22
CA ARG A 79 7.38 -15.33 -1.42
C ARG A 79 6.08 -16.11 -1.32
N MET A 80 5.26 -16.08 -2.39
CA MET A 80 4.03 -16.87 -2.45
C MET A 80 4.37 -18.36 -2.54
N TYR A 81 3.96 -19.11 -1.52
CA TYR A 81 4.20 -20.55 -1.45
C TYR A 81 3.07 -21.28 -0.75
N VAL A 82 2.71 -22.44 -1.26
CA VAL A 82 1.85 -23.41 -0.60
C VAL A 82 2.55 -24.77 -0.65
N ALA A 83 2.71 -25.37 0.52
CA ALA A 83 3.34 -26.69 0.66
C ALA A 83 2.65 -27.74 -0.23
N PRO A 84 3.38 -28.61 -0.94
CA PRO A 84 2.82 -29.54 -1.94
C PRO A 84 1.60 -30.32 -1.46
N GLN A 85 1.65 -30.84 -0.22
CA GLN A 85 0.56 -31.62 0.39
C GLN A 85 -0.71 -30.80 0.70
N ALA A 86 -0.63 -29.47 0.65
CA ALA A 86 -1.73 -28.55 0.90
C ALA A 86 -2.26 -27.87 -0.37
N ARG A 87 -1.65 -28.12 -1.53
CA ARG A 87 -2.07 -27.55 -2.84
C ARG A 87 -3.46 -28.10 -3.25
N GLY A 88 -4.10 -27.41 -4.18
CA GLY A 88 -5.45 -27.81 -4.68
C GLY A 88 -6.61 -27.51 -3.73
N ARG A 89 -6.36 -26.94 -2.53
CA ARG A 89 -7.35 -26.65 -1.49
C ARG A 89 -7.75 -25.16 -1.41
N GLY A 90 -7.39 -24.34 -2.42
CA GLY A 90 -7.73 -22.92 -2.44
C GLY A 90 -6.86 -22.02 -1.55
N ILE A 91 -5.87 -22.56 -0.83
CA ILE A 91 -5.05 -21.82 0.13
C ILE A 91 -4.28 -20.66 -0.55
N GLY A 92 -3.74 -20.91 -1.74
CA GLY A 92 -3.04 -19.86 -2.51
C GLY A 92 -3.95 -18.68 -2.87
N ALA A 93 -5.20 -18.94 -3.25
CA ALA A 93 -6.17 -17.87 -3.55
C ALA A 93 -6.54 -17.07 -2.29
N ARG A 94 -6.64 -17.71 -1.14
CA ARG A 94 -6.93 -17.05 0.14
C ARG A 94 -5.74 -16.21 0.61
N LEU A 95 -4.50 -16.72 0.51
CA LEU A 95 -3.28 -15.96 0.79
C LEU A 95 -3.17 -14.72 -0.11
N LEU A 96 -3.47 -14.89 -1.41
CA LEU A 96 -3.46 -13.79 -2.37
C LEU A 96 -4.50 -12.72 -2.00
N GLY A 97 -5.73 -13.10 -1.68
CA GLY A 97 -6.77 -12.16 -1.24
C GLY A 97 -6.38 -11.41 0.04
N GLU A 98 -5.75 -12.09 1.01
CA GLU A 98 -5.25 -11.44 2.22
C GLU A 98 -4.07 -10.51 1.95
N ALA A 99 -3.20 -10.85 0.99
CA ALA A 99 -2.12 -9.97 0.55
C ALA A 99 -2.65 -8.71 -0.13
N GLU A 100 -3.67 -8.82 -0.99
CA GLU A 100 -4.35 -7.69 -1.61
C GLU A 100 -5.01 -6.79 -0.55
N ARG A 101 -5.71 -7.39 0.41
CA ARG A 101 -6.31 -6.66 1.53
C ARG A 101 -5.23 -5.94 2.37
N MET A 102 -4.13 -6.61 2.70
CA MET A 102 -3.00 -6.00 3.41
C MET A 102 -2.39 -4.85 2.62
N ALA A 103 -2.18 -4.99 1.32
CA ALA A 103 -1.67 -3.91 0.46
C ALA A 103 -2.62 -2.70 0.47
N THR A 104 -3.93 -2.93 0.35
CA THR A 104 -4.95 -1.86 0.44
C THR A 104 -4.94 -1.17 1.80
N VAL A 105 -4.87 -1.93 2.90
CA VAL A 105 -4.77 -1.40 4.27
C VAL A 105 -3.51 -0.54 4.44
N LEU A 106 -2.42 -0.92 3.79
CA LEU A 106 -1.17 -0.15 3.79
C LEU A 106 -1.19 1.03 2.80
N GLY A 107 -2.33 1.31 2.14
CA GLY A 107 -2.54 2.45 1.25
C GLY A 107 -1.96 2.29 -0.16
N HIS A 108 -1.66 1.07 -0.57
CA HIS A 108 -1.21 0.81 -1.94
C HIS A 108 -2.40 0.79 -2.92
N GLY A 109 -2.27 1.52 -4.04
CA GLY A 109 -3.29 1.58 -5.10
C GLY A 109 -3.14 0.50 -6.17
N GLU A 110 -2.04 -0.27 -6.12
CA GLU A 110 -1.74 -1.34 -7.07
C GLU A 110 -0.86 -2.39 -6.37
N ILE A 111 -0.99 -3.65 -6.76
CA ILE A 111 -0.07 -4.71 -6.37
C ILE A 111 0.54 -5.34 -7.61
N ARG A 112 1.87 -5.47 -7.61
CA ARG A 112 2.66 -6.11 -8.66
C ARG A 112 3.26 -7.40 -8.15
N LEU A 113 3.59 -8.27 -9.06
CA LEU A 113 4.32 -9.50 -8.77
C LEU A 113 5.15 -9.94 -9.96
N GLU A 114 6.16 -10.75 -9.67
CA GLU A 114 6.88 -11.52 -10.67
C GLU A 114 6.71 -13.01 -10.39
N THR A 115 6.56 -13.77 -11.44
CA THR A 115 6.63 -15.23 -11.48
C THR A 115 7.42 -15.65 -12.71
N ALA A 116 7.59 -16.96 -12.93
CA ALA A 116 8.35 -17.40 -14.08
C ALA A 116 7.60 -18.47 -14.89
N VAL A 117 8.00 -18.65 -16.16
CA VAL A 117 7.27 -19.47 -17.16
C VAL A 117 7.05 -20.92 -16.74
N HIS A 118 7.95 -21.50 -15.90
CA HIS A 118 7.80 -22.88 -15.41
C HIS A 118 6.92 -22.98 -14.16
N GLN A 119 6.10 -21.97 -13.87
CA GLN A 119 5.12 -21.94 -12.80
C GLN A 119 3.69 -21.72 -13.34
N PRO A 120 3.18 -22.60 -14.23
CA PRO A 120 1.88 -22.41 -14.87
C PRO A 120 0.72 -22.35 -13.85
N GLU A 121 0.83 -23.04 -12.73
CA GLU A 121 -0.14 -23.00 -11.64
C GLU A 121 -0.21 -21.64 -10.96
N ALA A 122 0.93 -20.94 -10.79
CA ALA A 122 1.00 -19.60 -10.24
C ALA A 122 0.43 -18.58 -11.24
N ILE A 123 0.81 -18.67 -12.50
CA ILE A 123 0.27 -17.83 -13.59
C ILE A 123 -1.25 -17.97 -13.66
N ALA A 124 -1.78 -19.21 -13.61
CA ALA A 124 -3.21 -19.45 -13.61
C ALA A 124 -3.91 -18.89 -12.35
N LEU A 125 -3.27 -18.94 -11.19
CA LEU A 125 -3.79 -18.34 -9.94
C LEU A 125 -3.93 -16.83 -10.11
N TYR A 126 -2.87 -16.14 -10.52
CA TYR A 126 -2.86 -14.67 -10.66
C TYR A 126 -3.83 -14.20 -11.75
N THR A 127 -3.85 -14.85 -12.92
CA THR A 127 -4.78 -14.51 -14.00
C THR A 127 -6.24 -14.66 -13.56
N ARG A 128 -6.60 -15.75 -12.87
CA ARG A 128 -7.95 -15.93 -12.32
C ARG A 128 -8.30 -14.90 -11.25
N ALA A 129 -7.33 -14.39 -10.53
CA ALA A 129 -7.51 -13.33 -9.53
C ALA A 129 -7.57 -11.91 -10.14
N GLY A 130 -7.51 -11.77 -11.48
CA GLY A 130 -7.64 -10.50 -12.18
C GLY A 130 -6.33 -9.73 -12.36
N TYR A 131 -5.19 -10.38 -12.18
CA TYR A 131 -3.90 -9.79 -12.55
C TYR A 131 -3.72 -9.78 -14.06
N THR A 132 -3.21 -8.69 -14.58
CA THR A 132 -2.89 -8.50 -16.02
C THR A 132 -1.38 -8.47 -16.23
N PRO A 133 -0.87 -9.02 -17.35
CA PRO A 133 0.54 -8.93 -17.69
C PRO A 133 0.98 -7.48 -17.84
N ILE A 134 2.18 -7.17 -17.34
CA ILE A 134 2.86 -5.88 -17.52
C ILE A 134 4.28 -6.12 -18.03
N PRO A 135 4.96 -5.10 -18.60
CA PRO A 135 6.38 -5.19 -18.92
C PRO A 135 7.19 -5.57 -17.68
N ASN A 136 8.22 -6.40 -17.86
CA ASN A 136 9.11 -6.76 -16.77
C ASN A 136 9.80 -5.51 -16.22
N TYR A 137 9.73 -5.33 -14.89
CA TYR A 137 10.36 -4.22 -14.16
C TYR A 137 11.69 -4.65 -13.51
N PRO A 138 12.57 -3.71 -13.11
CA PRO A 138 13.78 -4.07 -12.37
C PRO A 138 13.47 -4.81 -11.06
N PRO A 139 14.24 -5.86 -10.71
CA PRO A 139 15.43 -6.36 -11.39
C PRO A 139 15.15 -7.42 -12.47
N TYR A 140 13.89 -7.59 -12.91
CA TYR A 140 13.44 -8.68 -13.80
C TYR A 140 13.44 -8.28 -15.28
N GLN A 141 13.71 -7.03 -15.63
CA GLN A 141 13.58 -6.46 -16.97
C GLN A 141 14.34 -7.21 -18.08
N HIS A 142 15.45 -7.86 -17.71
CA HIS A 142 16.28 -8.62 -18.66
C HIS A 142 16.18 -10.14 -18.46
N LYS A 143 15.29 -10.61 -17.56
CA LYS A 143 15.09 -12.04 -17.33
C LYS A 143 14.06 -12.60 -18.30
N THR A 144 14.51 -13.48 -19.20
CA THR A 144 13.67 -14.05 -20.28
C THR A 144 12.57 -14.96 -19.76
N LEU A 145 12.81 -15.64 -18.63
CA LEU A 145 11.84 -16.55 -18.01
C LEU A 145 10.85 -15.84 -17.10
N SER A 146 11.15 -14.61 -16.65
CA SER A 146 10.25 -13.85 -15.77
C SER A 146 9.01 -13.33 -16.50
N ARG A 147 7.91 -13.28 -15.77
CA ARG A 147 6.62 -12.70 -16.17
C ARG A 147 6.11 -11.83 -15.04
N CYS A 148 5.92 -10.55 -15.35
CA CYS A 148 5.40 -9.59 -14.37
C CYS A 148 3.91 -9.34 -14.60
N TYR A 149 3.20 -9.17 -13.50
CA TYR A 149 1.76 -8.92 -13.49
C TYR A 149 1.44 -7.79 -12.51
N ALA A 150 0.33 -7.09 -12.76
CA ALA A 150 -0.21 -6.09 -11.87
C ALA A 150 -1.72 -6.21 -11.72
N LYS A 151 -2.23 -5.75 -10.57
CA LYS A 151 -3.65 -5.61 -10.29
C LYS A 151 -3.90 -4.29 -9.58
N PRO A 152 -4.79 -3.41 -10.09
CA PRO A 152 -5.25 -2.23 -9.37
C PRO A 152 -5.95 -2.61 -8.07
N LEU A 153 -5.69 -1.83 -7.02
CA LEU A 153 -6.31 -1.96 -5.70
C LEU A 153 -7.00 -0.63 -5.37
N PRO A 154 -8.23 -0.40 -5.85
CA PRO A 154 -8.94 0.83 -5.54
C PRO A 154 -9.19 0.92 -4.04
N LEU A 155 -9.00 2.11 -3.48
CA LEU A 155 -9.37 2.37 -2.09
C LEU A 155 -10.88 2.17 -1.91
N PRO A 156 -11.32 1.42 -0.90
CA PRO A 156 -12.74 1.23 -0.63
C PRO A 156 -13.38 2.55 -0.21
N GLU A 157 -14.34 3.04 -0.98
CA GLU A 157 -15.12 4.22 -0.62
C GLU A 157 -16.06 3.88 0.55
N ALA A 158 -16.05 4.73 1.56
CA ALA A 158 -16.91 4.56 2.73
C ALA A 158 -18.37 4.88 2.37
N ARG A 159 -19.28 4.11 2.93
CA ARG A 159 -20.73 4.20 2.69
C ARG A 159 -21.44 4.87 3.87
N PRO A 160 -22.69 5.33 3.72
CA PRO A 160 -23.44 5.94 4.81
C PRO A 160 -23.50 5.11 6.09
N GLU A 161 -23.57 3.77 5.97
CA GLU A 161 -23.54 2.84 7.11
C GLU A 161 -22.24 2.85 7.90
N ASP A 162 -21.12 3.25 7.28
CA ASP A 162 -19.81 3.33 7.90
C ASP A 162 -19.65 4.58 8.80
N ARG A 163 -20.61 5.51 8.79
CA ARG A 163 -20.52 6.80 9.50
C ARG A 163 -20.18 6.66 10.99
N GLY A 164 -20.84 5.76 11.68
CA GLY A 164 -20.63 5.57 13.13
C GLY A 164 -19.23 5.04 13.43
N GLU A 165 -18.79 4.02 12.70
CA GLU A 165 -17.47 3.43 12.84
C GLU A 165 -16.36 4.42 12.50
N LEU A 166 -16.53 5.17 11.41
CA LEU A 166 -15.58 6.18 10.96
C LEU A 166 -15.46 7.34 11.95
N ALA A 167 -16.58 7.79 12.54
CA ALA A 167 -16.60 8.83 13.56
C ALA A 167 -15.84 8.39 14.82
N VAL A 168 -16.07 7.18 15.30
CA VAL A 168 -15.35 6.60 16.45
C VAL A 168 -13.86 6.47 16.15
N PHE A 169 -13.51 5.99 14.97
CA PHE A 169 -12.11 5.86 14.56
C PHE A 169 -11.39 7.22 14.54
N LEU A 170 -11.99 8.24 13.93
CA LEU A 170 -11.42 9.59 13.88
C LEU A 170 -11.24 10.19 15.26
N ALA A 171 -12.24 10.12 16.12
CA ALA A 171 -12.16 10.59 17.49
C ALA A 171 -11.02 9.90 18.27
N GLY A 172 -10.86 8.58 18.09
CA GLY A 172 -9.76 7.81 18.66
C GLY A 172 -8.38 8.18 18.14
N GLN A 173 -8.30 8.87 16.98
CA GLN A 173 -7.05 9.42 16.43
C GLN A 173 -6.86 10.92 16.76
N GLY A 174 -7.75 11.52 17.57
CA GLY A 174 -7.71 12.93 17.92
C GLY A 174 -8.18 13.87 16.80
N LEU A 175 -8.97 13.36 15.86
CA LEU A 175 -9.54 14.14 14.76
C LEU A 175 -11.04 14.38 14.95
N SER A 176 -11.54 15.50 14.40
CA SER A 176 -12.97 15.83 14.48
C SER A 176 -13.81 14.78 13.70
N PRO A 177 -14.81 14.18 14.35
CA PRO A 177 -15.76 13.28 13.72
C PRO A 177 -16.94 14.00 13.06
N GLN A 178 -16.98 15.34 13.12
CA GLN A 178 -18.11 16.12 12.61
C GLN A 178 -18.14 16.12 11.08
N ASP A 179 -19.34 16.18 10.53
CA ASP A 179 -19.61 16.20 9.08
C ASP A 179 -19.01 15.04 8.27
N VAL A 180 -18.68 13.93 8.96
CA VAL A 180 -18.24 12.70 8.32
C VAL A 180 -19.38 12.16 7.44
N LEU A 181 -19.06 11.88 6.16
CA LEU A 181 -20.03 11.43 5.15
C LEU A 181 -21.25 12.38 5.03
N ALA A 182 -21.04 13.68 5.24
CA ALA A 182 -22.04 14.71 4.92
C ALA A 182 -22.19 14.86 3.40
N PRO A 183 -23.33 15.39 2.90
CA PRO A 183 -23.48 15.69 1.49
C PRO A 183 -22.33 16.54 0.95
N GLY A 184 -21.78 16.15 -0.20
CA GLY A 184 -20.62 16.83 -0.81
C GLY A 184 -19.25 16.36 -0.29
N THR A 185 -19.21 15.37 0.60
CA THR A 185 -17.97 14.72 1.06
C THR A 185 -17.84 13.32 0.50
N ARG A 186 -16.59 12.90 0.24
CA ARG A 186 -16.25 11.51 -0.07
C ARG A 186 -15.21 11.04 0.94
N TYR A 187 -15.32 9.81 1.39
CA TYR A 187 -14.38 9.20 2.32
C TYR A 187 -13.97 7.82 1.83
N TRP A 188 -12.74 7.45 2.13
CA TRP A 188 -12.24 6.09 1.95
C TRP A 188 -11.84 5.54 3.31
N LEU A 189 -12.19 4.28 3.53
CA LEU A 189 -11.94 3.61 4.80
C LEU A 189 -11.51 2.17 4.53
N THR A 190 -10.29 1.84 4.92
CA THR A 190 -9.81 0.46 4.89
C THR A 190 -9.93 -0.20 6.25
N ARG A 191 -10.05 -1.51 6.26
CA ARG A 191 -10.23 -2.32 7.48
C ARG A 191 -9.39 -3.58 7.41
N ASP A 192 -8.95 -4.04 8.56
CA ASP A 192 -8.44 -5.39 8.76
C ASP A 192 -9.20 -6.11 9.88
N ALA A 193 -8.70 -7.25 10.35
CA ALA A 193 -9.36 -8.01 11.43
C ALA A 193 -9.45 -7.22 12.76
N ALA A 194 -8.63 -6.19 12.95
CA ALA A 194 -8.66 -5.31 14.12
C ALA A 194 -9.60 -4.09 13.95
N GLY A 195 -10.30 -3.98 12.83
CA GLY A 195 -11.24 -2.89 12.50
C GLY A 195 -10.64 -1.82 11.57
N PRO A 196 -11.11 -0.56 11.65
CA PRO A 196 -10.61 0.55 10.84
C PRO A 196 -9.11 0.72 10.92
N ALA A 197 -8.48 0.88 9.76
CA ALA A 197 -7.02 0.91 9.63
C ALA A 197 -6.50 2.25 9.14
N VAL A 198 -7.01 2.73 8.01
CA VAL A 198 -6.67 4.05 7.46
C VAL A 198 -7.92 4.72 6.88
N THR A 199 -7.96 6.04 6.93
CA THR A 199 -9.03 6.83 6.31
C THR A 199 -8.50 8.15 5.79
N VAL A 200 -9.20 8.68 4.80
CA VAL A 200 -9.04 10.02 4.24
C VAL A 200 -10.39 10.51 3.74
N GLY A 201 -10.64 11.79 3.88
CA GLY A 201 -11.83 12.46 3.35
C GLY A 201 -11.48 13.55 2.34
N LEU A 202 -12.37 13.77 1.38
CA LEU A 202 -12.33 14.87 0.43
C LEU A 202 -13.66 15.64 0.44
N GLU A 203 -13.57 16.96 0.37
CA GLU A 203 -14.68 17.87 0.09
C GLU A 203 -14.32 18.64 -1.18
N ARG A 204 -15.30 18.93 -2.05
CA ARG A 204 -15.02 19.65 -3.29
C ARG A 204 -15.90 20.87 -3.47
N GLN A 205 -15.28 21.98 -3.90
CA GLN A 205 -15.94 23.18 -4.37
C GLN A 205 -15.29 23.65 -5.68
N GLY A 206 -16.01 23.58 -6.79
CA GLY A 206 -15.46 23.90 -8.11
C GLY A 206 -14.26 23.00 -8.47
N HIS A 207 -13.10 23.61 -8.68
CA HIS A 207 -11.84 22.93 -8.94
C HIS A 207 -10.93 22.81 -7.70
N CYS A 208 -11.40 23.29 -6.55
CA CYS A 208 -10.68 23.15 -5.29
C CYS A 208 -11.20 21.95 -4.50
N VAL A 209 -10.30 21.23 -3.85
CA VAL A 209 -10.63 20.12 -2.96
C VAL A 209 -10.01 20.36 -1.59
N LEU A 210 -10.72 20.01 -0.55
CA LEU A 210 -10.22 19.97 0.82
C LEU A 210 -9.90 18.53 1.18
N LEU A 211 -8.64 18.23 1.44
CA LEU A 211 -8.18 16.97 2.02
C LEU A 211 -8.34 17.06 3.54
N ARG A 212 -9.06 16.11 4.12
CA ARG A 212 -9.34 16.08 5.56
C ARG A 212 -9.28 14.68 6.14
N SER A 213 -9.30 14.59 7.46
CA SER A 213 -9.50 13.33 8.18
C SER A 213 -8.47 12.24 7.79
N VAL A 214 -7.23 12.65 7.48
CA VAL A 214 -6.14 11.72 7.19
C VAL A 214 -5.72 11.04 8.48
N ALA A 215 -6.11 9.79 8.67
CA ALA A 215 -5.80 9.01 9.85
C ALA A 215 -5.22 7.65 9.50
N VAL A 216 -4.20 7.24 10.27
CA VAL A 216 -3.58 5.92 10.20
C VAL A 216 -3.54 5.35 11.61
N ARG A 217 -4.11 4.16 11.80
CA ARG A 217 -4.08 3.44 13.07
C ARG A 217 -2.65 3.31 13.59
N ARG A 218 -2.47 3.42 14.88
CA ARG A 218 -1.15 3.59 15.51
C ARG A 218 -0.13 2.51 15.14
N ASP A 219 -0.56 1.26 15.08
CA ASP A 219 0.27 0.09 14.74
C ASP A 219 0.73 0.06 13.26
N LEU A 220 0.06 0.83 12.39
CA LEU A 220 0.36 0.96 10.97
C LEU A 220 1.16 2.23 10.63
N ARG A 221 1.52 3.04 11.62
CA ARG A 221 2.32 4.26 11.39
C ARG A 221 3.78 3.90 11.11
N GLY A 222 4.51 4.82 10.46
CA GLY A 222 5.94 4.64 10.15
C GLY A 222 6.24 3.77 8.93
N CYS A 223 5.26 3.01 8.39
CA CYS A 223 5.46 2.16 7.20
C CYS A 223 5.11 2.85 5.86
N GLY A 224 4.86 4.15 5.88
CA GLY A 224 4.52 4.94 4.68
C GLY A 224 3.04 4.92 4.27
N ALA A 225 2.16 4.23 5.02
CA ALA A 225 0.72 4.11 4.69
C ALA A 225 0.04 5.48 4.53
N GLY A 226 0.30 6.43 5.44
CA GLY A 226 -0.28 7.77 5.36
C GLY A 226 0.12 8.53 4.09
N ARG A 227 1.38 8.40 3.64
CA ARG A 227 1.84 9.02 2.39
C ARG A 227 1.09 8.43 1.19
N ARG A 228 1.05 7.10 1.07
CA ARG A 228 0.36 6.42 -0.03
C ARG A 228 -1.13 6.74 -0.06
N LEU A 229 -1.76 6.77 1.12
CA LEU A 229 -3.17 7.16 1.25
C LEU A 229 -3.44 8.57 0.70
N VAL A 230 -2.61 9.55 1.07
CA VAL A 230 -2.73 10.93 0.59
C VAL A 230 -2.52 11.00 -0.92
N GLU A 231 -1.49 10.35 -1.46
CA GLU A 231 -1.26 10.34 -2.91
C GLU A 231 -2.42 9.69 -3.68
N SER A 232 -2.97 8.58 -3.17
CA SER A 232 -4.16 7.94 -3.76
C SER A 232 -5.39 8.86 -3.68
N ALA A 233 -5.61 9.54 -2.56
CA ALA A 233 -6.72 10.50 -2.42
C ALA A 233 -6.55 11.71 -3.34
N LEU A 234 -5.33 12.19 -3.55
CA LEU A 234 -5.07 13.29 -4.49
C LEU A 234 -5.28 12.86 -5.95
N ALA A 235 -4.98 11.63 -6.30
CA ALA A 235 -5.31 11.07 -7.62
C ALA A 235 -6.84 10.99 -7.81
N GLU A 236 -7.59 10.53 -6.80
CA GLU A 236 -9.06 10.54 -6.81
C GLU A 236 -9.61 11.98 -6.91
N ALA A 237 -9.00 12.93 -6.18
CA ALA A 237 -9.37 14.34 -6.25
C ALA A 237 -9.20 14.91 -7.67
N ALA A 238 -8.08 14.59 -8.34
CA ALA A 238 -7.83 14.99 -9.72
C ALA A 238 -8.84 14.34 -10.70
N ALA A 239 -9.11 13.03 -10.53
CA ALA A 239 -10.13 12.31 -11.31
C ALA A 239 -11.55 12.90 -11.08
N TRP A 240 -11.81 13.41 -9.89
CA TRP A 240 -13.06 14.11 -9.55
C TRP A 240 -13.14 15.56 -10.10
N GLY A 241 -12.09 16.02 -10.81
CA GLY A 241 -12.00 17.33 -11.44
C GLY A 241 -11.37 18.41 -10.56
N GLY A 242 -10.71 18.02 -9.47
CA GLY A 242 -9.90 18.91 -8.64
C GLY A 242 -8.61 19.32 -9.36
N ARG A 243 -8.21 20.58 -9.19
CA ARG A 243 -6.93 21.11 -9.70
C ARG A 243 -6.03 21.61 -8.59
N THR A 244 -6.60 21.96 -7.45
CA THR A 244 -5.88 22.45 -6.29
C THR A 244 -6.42 21.77 -5.04
N ALA A 245 -5.52 21.21 -4.26
CA ALA A 245 -5.83 20.61 -2.96
C ALA A 245 -5.40 21.54 -1.83
N TYR A 246 -6.29 21.70 -0.85
CA TYR A 246 -6.05 22.38 0.41
C TYR A 246 -6.21 21.41 1.58
N LEU A 247 -5.63 21.73 2.72
CA LEU A 247 -5.90 21.08 3.99
C LEU A 247 -5.63 22.04 5.15
N PHE A 248 -6.20 21.74 6.34
CA PHE A 248 -5.89 22.43 7.58
C PHE A 248 -5.13 21.48 8.50
N SER A 249 -3.98 21.93 9.02
CA SER A 249 -3.17 21.16 9.96
C SER A 249 -2.12 22.02 10.64
N THR A 250 -2.16 22.09 11.96
CA THR A 250 -1.22 22.86 12.80
C THR A 250 0.02 22.06 13.22
N GLY A 251 -0.08 20.73 13.33
CA GLY A 251 0.93 19.89 13.97
C GLY A 251 1.86 19.09 13.06
N ALA A 252 1.66 19.10 11.71
CA ALA A 252 2.33 18.18 10.79
C ALA A 252 3.00 18.87 9.60
N GLY A 253 3.36 20.15 9.71
CA GLY A 253 3.91 20.97 8.63
C GLY A 253 5.03 20.30 7.83
N PRO A 254 6.15 19.87 8.45
CA PRO A 254 7.24 19.22 7.74
C PRO A 254 6.86 17.94 7.01
N TRP A 255 5.81 17.26 7.45
CA TRP A 255 5.31 16.08 6.77
C TRP A 255 4.52 16.45 5.51
N TRP A 256 3.70 17.52 5.59
CA TRP A 256 2.95 18.03 4.44
C TRP A 256 3.88 18.62 3.36
N GLU A 257 4.96 19.31 3.77
CA GLU A 257 6.00 19.81 2.83
C GLU A 257 6.63 18.67 2.03
N ARG A 258 6.95 17.54 2.67
CA ARG A 258 7.46 16.36 1.98
C ARG A 258 6.47 15.74 0.99
N LEU A 259 5.19 16.04 1.13
CA LEU A 259 4.11 15.66 0.21
C LEU A 259 3.84 16.75 -0.84
N GLY A 260 4.71 17.76 -0.95
CA GLY A 260 4.59 18.84 -1.95
C GLY A 260 3.52 19.87 -1.62
N PHE A 261 3.00 19.89 -0.40
CA PHE A 261 2.17 21.00 0.07
C PHE A 261 3.05 22.17 0.53
N ARG A 262 2.58 23.40 0.32
CA ARG A 262 3.18 24.62 0.84
C ARG A 262 2.20 25.31 1.77
N SER A 263 2.71 25.96 2.79
CA SER A 263 1.90 26.81 3.67
C SER A 263 1.33 28.00 2.90
N VAL A 264 0.09 28.33 3.18
CA VAL A 264 -0.64 29.50 2.60
C VAL A 264 -1.44 30.20 3.70
N PRO A 265 -1.82 31.47 3.48
CA PRO A 265 -2.75 32.15 4.40
C PRO A 265 -4.07 31.36 4.53
N VAL A 266 -4.59 31.22 5.74
CA VAL A 266 -5.87 30.55 6.00
C VAL A 266 -7.00 31.18 5.17
N ALA A 267 -6.96 32.51 4.97
CA ALA A 267 -7.94 33.24 4.16
C ALA A 267 -8.00 32.74 2.71
N GLU A 268 -6.87 32.34 2.11
CA GLU A 268 -6.83 31.78 0.75
C GLU A 268 -7.65 30.48 0.66
N ALA A 269 -7.44 29.56 1.62
CA ALA A 269 -8.15 28.29 1.65
C ALA A 269 -9.67 28.49 1.94
N VAL A 270 -9.98 29.42 2.83
CA VAL A 270 -11.39 29.77 3.20
C VAL A 270 -12.14 30.41 2.04
N GLU A 271 -11.49 31.26 1.25
CA GLU A 271 -12.08 31.85 0.05
C GLU A 271 -12.33 30.78 -1.04
N ALA A 272 -11.33 29.93 -1.29
CA ALA A 272 -11.40 28.87 -2.29
C ALA A 272 -12.44 27.78 -1.96
N LEU A 273 -12.77 27.59 -0.67
CA LEU A 273 -13.59 26.50 -0.14
C LEU A 273 -14.67 27.01 0.83
N SER A 274 -15.25 28.19 0.56
CA SER A 274 -16.19 28.88 1.47
C SER A 274 -17.39 28.05 1.90
N ASP A 275 -17.86 27.13 1.04
CA ASP A 275 -19.02 26.27 1.27
C ASP A 275 -18.66 24.83 1.68
N ALA A 276 -17.36 24.53 1.78
CA ALA A 276 -16.92 23.21 2.25
C ALA A 276 -17.40 22.96 3.69
N PRO A 277 -17.94 21.77 4.00
CA PRO A 277 -18.45 21.43 5.34
C PRO A 277 -17.49 21.77 6.47
N GLN A 278 -16.21 21.40 6.36
CA GLN A 278 -15.21 21.68 7.39
C GLN A 278 -14.93 23.18 7.56
N VAL A 279 -14.90 23.95 6.47
CA VAL A 279 -14.72 25.40 6.54
C VAL A 279 -15.91 26.06 7.24
N ARG A 280 -17.14 25.65 6.92
CA ARG A 280 -18.35 26.12 7.63
C ARG A 280 -18.30 25.77 9.12
N GLN A 281 -17.89 24.54 9.45
CA GLN A 281 -17.73 24.08 10.83
C GLN A 281 -16.74 24.96 11.60
N TYR A 282 -15.54 25.21 11.07
CA TYR A 282 -14.53 26.03 11.72
C TYR A 282 -14.95 27.50 11.85
N ARG A 283 -15.67 28.02 10.86
CA ARG A 283 -16.26 29.38 10.92
C ARG A 283 -17.30 29.48 12.04
N GLN A 284 -18.19 28.51 12.16
CA GLN A 284 -19.20 28.47 13.22
C GLN A 284 -18.59 28.29 14.61
N ALA A 285 -17.53 27.51 14.72
CA ALA A 285 -16.80 27.31 15.98
C ALA A 285 -15.87 28.47 16.34
N GLY A 286 -15.58 29.40 15.40
CA GLY A 286 -14.66 30.52 15.61
C GLY A 286 -13.19 30.11 15.66
N THR A 287 -12.83 28.88 15.20
CA THR A 287 -11.48 28.30 15.34
C THR A 287 -10.58 28.50 14.12
N LEU A 288 -11.05 29.16 13.05
CA LEU A 288 -10.25 29.41 11.84
C LEU A 288 -8.92 30.11 12.10
N ALA A 289 -8.88 31.02 13.08
CA ALA A 289 -7.65 31.76 13.43
C ALA A 289 -6.57 30.87 14.06
N GLU A 290 -6.94 29.70 14.55
CA GLU A 290 -6.03 28.75 15.19
C GLU A 290 -5.45 27.74 14.20
N GLU A 291 -5.96 27.72 12.95
CA GLU A 291 -5.59 26.77 11.93
C GLU A 291 -4.36 27.22 11.12
N ALA A 292 -3.65 26.26 10.55
CA ALA A 292 -2.65 26.47 9.50
C ALA A 292 -3.14 25.80 8.22
N ALA A 293 -3.12 26.56 7.11
CA ALA A 293 -3.57 26.08 5.81
C ALA A 293 -2.40 25.70 4.90
N TRP A 294 -2.61 24.66 4.14
CA TRP A 294 -1.65 24.09 3.21
C TRP A 294 -2.28 23.92 1.84
N ARG A 295 -1.50 24.10 0.79
CA ARG A 295 -1.94 24.00 -0.61
C ARG A 295 -0.98 23.15 -1.43
N ARG A 296 -1.53 22.34 -2.33
CA ARG A 296 -0.81 21.63 -3.40
C ARG A 296 -1.59 21.71 -4.70
N ASP A 297 -0.93 22.08 -5.81
CA ASP A 297 -1.54 22.02 -7.13
C ASP A 297 -1.50 20.57 -7.63
N LEU A 298 -2.63 20.10 -8.16
CA LEU A 298 -2.76 18.74 -8.67
C LEU A 298 -2.35 18.73 -10.14
N ALA A 299 -1.52 17.77 -10.55
CA ALA A 299 -1.19 17.57 -11.95
C ALA A 299 -2.47 17.22 -12.74
N ASP A 300 -2.61 17.76 -13.95
CA ASP A 300 -3.71 17.39 -14.84
C ASP A 300 -3.68 15.87 -15.07
N ALA A 301 -4.74 15.18 -14.67
CA ALA A 301 -4.89 13.72 -14.84
C ALA A 301 -4.78 13.27 -16.32
N ARG A 302 -4.87 14.20 -17.27
CA ARG A 302 -4.69 13.98 -18.71
C ARG A 302 -3.23 13.90 -19.15
N ALA A 303 -2.29 14.44 -18.37
CA ALA A 303 -0.85 14.41 -18.68
C ALA A 303 -0.17 13.08 -18.29
N SER A 304 -0.80 12.28 -17.41
CA SER A 304 -0.22 11.04 -16.87
C SER A 304 -0.35 9.83 -17.79
N ASN A 305 -1.07 9.93 -18.90
CA ASN A 305 -1.27 8.84 -19.88
C ASN A 305 -0.30 8.86 -21.07
N LEU A 306 0.72 9.72 -21.07
CA LEU A 306 1.80 9.66 -22.06
C LEU A 306 2.89 8.71 -21.55
N PRO A 307 3.33 7.73 -22.37
CA PRO A 307 4.48 6.90 -21.99
C PRO A 307 5.71 7.81 -21.79
N PRO A 308 6.58 7.51 -20.83
CA PRO A 308 7.74 8.33 -20.57
C PRO A 308 8.61 8.43 -21.82
N THR A 309 8.76 9.63 -22.36
CA THR A 309 9.72 9.93 -23.41
C THR A 309 11.11 9.55 -22.89
N SER A 310 11.82 8.72 -23.64
CA SER A 310 13.13 8.18 -23.33
C SER A 310 14.13 9.30 -22.98
N ALA A 311 14.32 9.55 -21.68
CA ALA A 311 15.45 10.32 -21.19
C ALA A 311 16.68 9.40 -21.20
N LYS A 312 17.66 9.75 -22.04
CA LYS A 312 18.98 9.13 -22.05
C LYS A 312 19.63 9.33 -20.67
N HIS A 313 19.65 8.27 -19.88
CA HIS A 313 20.39 8.29 -18.62
C HIS A 313 21.87 8.08 -18.86
N ALA A 314 22.65 9.08 -18.48
CA ALA A 314 24.08 8.99 -18.27
C ALA A 314 24.34 7.98 -17.12
N VAL A 315 25.16 6.99 -17.41
CA VAL A 315 25.63 6.00 -16.45
C VAL A 315 26.60 6.69 -15.51
N VAL A 316 26.19 6.91 -14.26
CA VAL A 316 27.10 7.23 -13.16
C VAL A 316 27.32 5.94 -12.38
N GLY A 317 28.56 5.47 -12.36
CA GLY A 317 28.96 4.22 -11.71
C GLY A 317 28.71 4.27 -10.20
N ALA A 318 28.08 3.25 -9.66
CA ALA A 318 27.95 3.01 -8.23
C ALA A 318 29.13 2.19 -7.72
N PRO A 319 29.65 2.49 -6.51
CA PRO A 319 30.76 1.73 -5.92
C PRO A 319 30.29 0.37 -5.43
N HIS A 320 31.09 -0.65 -5.68
CA HIS A 320 30.98 -1.99 -5.11
C HIS A 320 31.01 -1.91 -3.59
N ILE A 321 29.96 -2.39 -2.93
CA ILE A 321 29.99 -2.75 -1.52
C ILE A 321 30.09 -4.27 -1.44
N ALA A 322 31.23 -4.73 -0.90
CA ALA A 322 31.56 -6.13 -0.70
C ALA A 322 30.60 -6.77 0.33
N ALA A 323 30.21 -8.01 0.05
CA ALA A 323 29.50 -8.86 0.97
C ALA A 323 30.41 -9.20 2.17
N SER A 324 30.05 -8.74 3.37
CA SER A 324 30.66 -9.20 4.61
C SER A 324 29.95 -10.47 5.09
N HIS A 325 30.72 -11.55 5.12
CA HIS A 325 30.40 -12.81 5.80
C HIS A 325 30.13 -12.54 7.29
N ILE A 326 29.01 -13.05 7.80
CA ILE A 326 28.84 -13.24 9.23
C ILE A 326 29.43 -14.58 9.57
N ASP A 327 30.62 -14.51 10.14
CA ASP A 327 31.34 -15.66 10.67
C ASP A 327 30.85 -15.92 12.10
N THR A 328 30.32 -17.12 12.31
CA THR A 328 30.02 -17.67 13.64
C THR A 328 31.31 -18.27 14.21
N ALA A 329 31.88 -17.62 15.20
CA ALA A 329 32.90 -18.25 16.04
C ALA A 329 32.43 -18.27 17.49
N ALA A 330 32.33 -19.49 17.98
CA ALA A 330 32.02 -19.86 19.34
C ALA A 330 33.21 -19.66 20.30
N ALA A 331 32.84 -19.46 21.55
CA ALA A 331 33.41 -19.95 22.79
C ALA A 331 34.89 -19.70 23.13
N GLY A 332 35.08 -19.23 24.35
CA GLY A 332 36.14 -19.75 25.22
C GLY A 332 37.07 -18.70 25.84
N ARG A 333 36.75 -18.30 27.03
CA ARG A 333 37.43 -18.29 28.34
C ARG A 333 36.97 -17.14 29.20
#